data_d97b592b7b0c2063b509864cf7f88738
#
_entry.id   d97b592b7b0c2063b509864cf7f88738
#
_cell.length_a   1.000
_cell.length_b   1.000
_cell.length_c   1.000
_cell.angle_alpha   90.00
_cell.angle_beta   90.00
_cell.angle_gamma   90.00
#
_symmetry.space_group_name_H-M   'P 1'
#
loop_
_entity.id
_entity.type
_entity.pdbx_description
1 polymer ?
#
loop_
_entity_poly.entity_id
_entity_poly.type
_entity_poly.pdbx_seq_one_letter_code
_entity_poly.pdbx_strand_id
1 'polypeptide(L)'
;SPLCYPYAMSTDNGAVYMPMGCFSKDGESFLALKNVDGAIEPGVPFFVIPEGKYDGETTEDVYFVLGNKLTSEPKSACGLYGTFADKWIGTGKVVFADNVAKGVEGMDNGRNFCVPATSGYLVYGEAAMPEGAEYDIAIKINGKFDDMTSISNTVSNVAKRGNVYSLDGQMLRQNATLNDVKSMGSGLYIINGVKVLVK
;
A
#
# COMPACT_ATOMS: atom_id res chain seq x y z
N SER A 1 -1.76 -4.61 -8.64
CA SER A 1 -0.80 -5.70 -8.33
C SER A 1 0.59 -5.14 -8.15
N PRO A 2 1.47 -5.77 -7.36
CA PRO A 2 2.87 -5.39 -7.28
C PRO A 2 3.59 -5.69 -8.60
N LEU A 3 4.62 -4.92 -8.87
CA LEU A 3 5.53 -5.08 -10.00
C LEU A 3 6.93 -5.44 -9.49
N CYS A 4 7.67 -6.25 -10.25
CA CYS A 4 9.04 -6.60 -9.93
C CYS A 4 9.81 -6.83 -11.22
N TYR A 5 10.82 -6.02 -11.47
CA TYR A 5 11.60 -6.10 -12.70
C TYR A 5 13.10 -6.25 -12.42
N PRO A 6 13.85 -6.88 -13.34
CA PRO A 6 15.29 -7.03 -13.18
C PRO A 6 16.08 -5.72 -13.39
N TYR A 7 15.42 -4.64 -13.76
CA TYR A 7 16.00 -3.32 -14.01
C TYR A 7 15.69 -2.34 -12.88
N ALA A 8 16.53 -1.35 -12.66
CA ALA A 8 16.15 -0.15 -11.93
C ALA A 8 15.07 0.59 -12.73
N MET A 9 14.03 1.08 -12.04
CA MET A 9 12.89 1.71 -12.69
C MET A 9 12.47 2.98 -11.97
N SER A 10 12.03 3.97 -12.71
CA SER A 10 11.29 5.12 -12.22
C SER A 10 10.05 5.36 -13.09
N THR A 11 9.17 6.25 -12.66
CA THR A 11 7.97 6.62 -13.40
C THR A 11 7.97 8.12 -13.65
N ASP A 12 7.40 8.54 -14.79
CA ASP A 12 7.23 9.95 -15.12
C ASP A 12 5.84 10.48 -14.69
N ASN A 13 4.85 9.60 -14.61
CA ASN A 13 3.45 9.96 -14.36
C ASN A 13 2.74 9.02 -13.38
N GLY A 14 3.48 8.43 -12.47
CA GLY A 14 2.94 7.53 -11.45
C GLY A 14 3.67 7.66 -10.12
N ALA A 15 2.93 7.58 -9.03
CA ALA A 15 3.51 7.50 -7.69
C ALA A 15 3.93 6.06 -7.38
N VAL A 16 5.17 5.88 -6.94
CA VAL A 16 5.72 4.58 -6.56
C VAL A 16 5.57 4.38 -5.06
N TYR A 17 5.11 3.19 -4.69
CA TYR A 17 4.89 2.82 -3.30
C TYR A 17 5.65 1.55 -2.93
N MET A 18 6.32 1.60 -1.79
CA MET A 18 7.01 0.45 -1.20
C MET A 18 6.21 -0.13 -0.03
N PRO A 19 6.23 -1.46 0.16
CA PRO A 19 5.60 -2.07 1.32
C PRO A 19 6.31 -1.66 2.61
N MET A 20 5.52 -1.34 3.64
CA MET A 20 5.99 -1.03 4.99
C MET A 20 5.69 -2.17 5.97
N GLY A 21 4.82 -3.08 5.59
CA GLY A 21 4.41 -4.22 6.38
C GLY A 21 2.90 -4.31 6.56
N CYS A 22 2.45 -5.38 7.20
CA CYS A 22 1.04 -5.63 7.48
C CYS A 22 0.66 -5.25 8.91
N PHE A 23 -0.58 -4.83 9.06
CA PHE A 23 -1.21 -4.57 10.36
C PHE A 23 -2.67 -5.01 10.35
N SER A 24 -3.21 -5.21 11.54
CA SER A 24 -4.64 -5.51 11.71
C SER A 24 -5.35 -4.34 12.36
N LYS A 25 -6.58 -4.07 11.91
CA LYS A 25 -7.46 -3.07 12.49
C LYS A 25 -8.90 -3.53 12.37
N ASP A 26 -9.64 -3.44 13.47
CA ASP A 26 -11.07 -3.82 13.57
C ASP A 26 -11.35 -5.25 13.03
N GLY A 27 -10.38 -6.18 13.23
CA GLY A 27 -10.47 -7.56 12.76
C GLY A 27 -10.18 -7.74 11.27
N GLU A 28 -9.76 -6.70 10.59
CA GLU A 28 -9.36 -6.72 9.17
C GLU A 28 -7.85 -6.57 9.03
N SER A 29 -7.28 -7.15 7.99
CA SER A 29 -5.85 -7.11 7.69
C SER A 29 -5.55 -6.15 6.56
N PHE A 30 -4.44 -5.43 6.68
CA PHE A 30 -4.00 -4.42 5.71
C PHE A 30 -2.52 -4.54 5.42
N LEU A 31 -2.12 -4.23 4.19
CA LEU A 31 -0.74 -3.95 3.79
C LEU A 31 -0.54 -2.43 3.72
N ALA A 32 0.35 -1.92 4.55
CA ALA A 32 0.75 -0.52 4.55
C ALA A 32 1.77 -0.25 3.44
N LEU A 33 1.60 0.86 2.74
CA LEU A 33 2.48 1.30 1.67
C LEU A 33 2.93 2.73 1.91
N LYS A 34 4.20 3.01 1.61
CA LYS A 34 4.80 4.35 1.67
C LYS A 34 5.17 4.81 0.26
N ASN A 35 4.80 6.03 -0.08
CA ASN A 35 5.29 6.67 -1.30
C ASN A 35 6.80 6.90 -1.20
N VAL A 36 7.49 6.65 -2.28
CA VAL A 36 8.94 6.86 -2.37
C VAL A 36 9.27 7.63 -3.65
N ASP A 37 10.21 8.56 -3.50
CA ASP A 37 10.73 9.31 -4.62
C ASP A 37 11.93 8.61 -5.25
N GLY A 38 12.06 8.73 -6.56
CA GLY A 38 13.22 8.26 -7.30
C GLY A 38 13.09 6.85 -7.87
N ALA A 39 14.22 6.29 -8.28
CA ALA A 39 14.26 5.00 -8.93
C ALA A 39 14.23 3.85 -7.93
N ILE A 40 13.46 2.81 -8.26
CA ILE A 40 13.43 1.54 -7.53
C ILE A 40 14.64 0.70 -7.95
N GLU A 41 15.32 0.13 -6.99
CA GLU A 41 16.44 -0.78 -7.23
C GLU A 41 15.98 -2.07 -7.96
N PRO A 42 16.84 -2.65 -8.80
CA PRO A 42 16.50 -3.88 -9.53
C PRO A 42 16.06 -5.01 -8.61
N GLY A 43 15.03 -5.71 -9.01
CA GLY A 43 14.50 -6.88 -8.32
C GLY A 43 13.65 -6.58 -7.08
N VAL A 44 13.55 -5.34 -6.66
CA VAL A 44 12.72 -4.95 -5.51
C VAL A 44 11.26 -4.85 -5.96
N PRO A 45 10.32 -5.53 -5.29
CA PRO A 45 8.91 -5.43 -5.62
C PRO A 45 8.31 -4.12 -5.11
N PHE A 46 7.44 -3.51 -5.92
CA PHE A 46 6.81 -2.22 -5.63
C PHE A 46 5.40 -2.12 -6.22
N PHE A 47 4.66 -1.11 -5.82
CA PHE A 47 3.36 -0.77 -6.40
C PHE A 47 3.45 0.57 -7.12
N VAL A 48 2.62 0.74 -8.15
CA VAL A 48 2.47 2.01 -8.86
C VAL A 48 1.01 2.40 -8.87
N ILE A 49 0.76 3.67 -8.57
CA ILE A 49 -0.56 4.29 -8.70
C ILE A 49 -0.40 5.45 -9.67
N PRO A 50 -1.17 5.49 -10.78
CA PRO A 50 -1.14 6.61 -11.71
C PRO A 50 -1.39 7.94 -10.99
N GLU A 51 -0.71 9.00 -11.42
CA GLU A 51 -1.03 10.36 -11.00
C GLU A 51 -2.30 10.81 -11.71
N GLY A 52 -3.37 10.96 -10.96
CA GLY A 52 -4.67 11.38 -11.51
C GLY A 52 -5.82 10.89 -10.64
N LYS A 53 -7.02 11.33 -10.94
CA LYS A 53 -8.21 10.79 -10.30
C LYS A 53 -8.52 9.45 -10.95
N TYR A 54 -8.36 8.38 -10.18
CA TYR A 54 -8.96 7.10 -10.54
C TYR A 54 -10.47 7.22 -10.36
N ASP A 55 -11.19 7.41 -11.46
CA ASP A 55 -12.67 7.48 -11.49
C ASP A 55 -13.31 6.11 -11.71
N GLY A 56 -12.50 5.06 -11.87
CA GLY A 56 -12.95 3.70 -12.12
C GLY A 56 -13.26 3.40 -13.60
N GLU A 57 -13.26 4.40 -14.47
CA GLU A 57 -13.60 4.25 -15.89
C GLU A 57 -12.41 4.51 -16.82
N THR A 58 -11.43 5.31 -16.38
CA THR A 58 -10.22 5.62 -17.15
C THR A 58 -9.00 4.93 -16.55
N THR A 59 -8.32 4.12 -17.33
CA THR A 59 -6.98 3.62 -17.04
C THR A 59 -5.98 4.55 -17.70
N GLU A 60 -5.22 5.29 -16.90
CA GLU A 60 -4.06 6.02 -17.41
C GLU A 60 -2.87 5.08 -17.52
N ASP A 61 -2.19 5.11 -18.66
CA ASP A 61 -0.96 4.38 -18.85
C ASP A 61 0.15 5.00 -17.99
N VAL A 62 0.86 4.16 -17.26
CA VAL A 62 2.05 4.58 -16.52
C VAL A 62 3.29 4.29 -17.35
N TYR A 63 4.10 5.30 -17.59
CA TYR A 63 5.34 5.19 -18.34
C TYR A 63 6.53 4.97 -17.41
N PHE A 64 7.33 3.96 -17.72
CA PHE A 64 8.50 3.61 -16.94
C PHE A 64 9.79 4.02 -17.67
N VAL A 65 10.71 4.59 -16.90
CA VAL A 65 12.07 4.87 -17.34
C VAL A 65 12.99 3.79 -16.78
N LEU A 66 13.69 3.11 -17.66
CA LEU A 66 14.63 2.04 -17.30
C LEU A 66 16.00 2.63 -16.95
N GLY A 67 16.53 2.23 -15.80
CA GLY A 67 17.90 2.54 -15.40
C GLY A 67 18.92 1.50 -15.90
N ASN A 68 20.20 1.79 -15.71
CA ASN A 68 21.29 0.95 -16.20
C ASN A 68 21.68 -0.20 -15.26
N LYS A 69 21.13 -0.25 -14.05
CA LYS A 69 21.39 -1.33 -13.08
C LYS A 69 20.52 -2.53 -13.39
N LEU A 70 21.08 -3.73 -13.21
CA LEU A 70 20.43 -5.01 -13.43
C LEU A 70 20.64 -5.94 -12.23
N THR A 71 19.72 -6.88 -12.04
CA THR A 71 19.87 -8.04 -11.16
C THR A 71 19.34 -9.30 -11.84
N SER A 72 19.94 -10.44 -11.53
CA SER A 72 19.48 -11.75 -12.01
C SER A 72 18.44 -12.39 -11.11
N GLU A 73 18.23 -11.86 -9.89
CA GLU A 73 17.35 -12.47 -8.90
C GLU A 73 16.35 -11.45 -8.34
N PRO A 74 15.10 -11.85 -8.13
CA PRO A 74 14.12 -11.03 -7.44
C PRO A 74 14.47 -10.92 -5.96
N LYS A 75 14.15 -9.79 -5.37
CA LYS A 75 14.35 -9.48 -3.96
C LYS A 75 13.03 -9.51 -3.21
N SER A 76 13.10 -9.27 -1.90
CA SER A 76 11.94 -9.05 -1.05
C SER A 76 12.06 -7.72 -0.31
N ALA A 77 10.92 -7.15 0.03
CA ALA A 77 10.80 -5.96 0.88
C ALA A 77 9.61 -6.12 1.82
N CYS A 78 9.83 -6.06 3.13
CA CYS A 78 8.78 -6.15 4.16
C CYS A 78 7.78 -7.30 3.91
N GLY A 79 8.28 -8.51 3.68
CA GLY A 79 7.47 -9.69 3.41
C GLY A 79 6.87 -9.79 2.00
N LEU A 80 7.00 -8.77 1.16
CA LEU A 80 6.62 -8.82 -0.26
C LEU A 80 7.80 -9.38 -1.07
N TYR A 81 7.57 -10.47 -1.77
CA TYR A 81 8.54 -11.19 -2.59
C TYR A 81 8.27 -10.96 -4.07
N GLY A 82 9.28 -10.52 -4.80
CA GLY A 82 9.22 -10.38 -6.24
C GLY A 82 9.34 -11.72 -6.98
N THR A 83 8.93 -11.73 -8.25
CA THR A 83 9.06 -12.89 -9.15
C THR A 83 9.55 -12.44 -10.53
N PHE A 84 10.51 -13.19 -11.12
CA PHE A 84 10.95 -13.00 -12.51
C PHE A 84 10.42 -14.09 -13.44
N ALA A 85 9.82 -15.12 -12.88
CA ALA A 85 9.16 -16.22 -13.60
C ALA A 85 7.87 -16.58 -12.89
N ASP A 86 6.98 -17.27 -13.57
CA ASP A 86 5.75 -17.79 -12.98
C ASP A 86 6.08 -18.66 -11.76
N LYS A 87 5.40 -18.40 -10.66
CA LYS A 87 5.66 -19.07 -9.39
C LYS A 87 4.38 -19.56 -8.74
N TRP A 88 4.31 -20.84 -8.49
CA TRP A 88 3.23 -21.44 -7.71
C TRP A 88 3.45 -21.20 -6.21
N ILE A 89 2.46 -20.68 -5.54
CA ILE A 89 2.50 -20.41 -4.10
C ILE A 89 1.35 -21.12 -3.39
N GLY A 90 1.59 -21.50 -2.13
CA GLY A 90 0.63 -22.19 -1.27
C GLY A 90 -0.07 -21.28 -0.26
N THR A 91 -0.74 -21.89 0.70
CA THR A 91 -1.46 -21.25 1.82
C THR A 91 -0.57 -20.34 2.67
N GLY A 92 -1.18 -19.39 3.38
CA GLY A 92 -0.48 -18.44 4.25
C GLY A 92 0.19 -17.29 3.51
N LYS A 93 -0.03 -17.17 2.20
CA LYS A 93 0.48 -16.10 1.34
C LYS A 93 -0.67 -15.27 0.80
N VAL A 94 -0.37 -14.03 0.41
CA VAL A 94 -1.31 -13.11 -0.21
C VAL A 94 -0.93 -12.91 -1.66
N VAL A 95 -1.91 -13.00 -2.53
CA VAL A 95 -1.80 -12.69 -3.96
C VAL A 95 -2.54 -11.41 -4.28
N PHE A 96 -2.14 -10.78 -5.36
CA PHE A 96 -2.72 -9.55 -5.86
C PHE A 96 -3.24 -9.81 -7.27
N ALA A 97 -4.56 -9.91 -7.41
CA ALA A 97 -5.21 -10.12 -8.69
C ALA A 97 -6.48 -9.26 -8.75
N ASP A 98 -6.82 -8.77 -9.92
CA ASP A 98 -8.04 -7.98 -10.18
C ASP A 98 -8.22 -6.81 -9.19
N ASN A 99 -7.12 -6.13 -8.87
CA ASN A 99 -7.05 -5.04 -7.88
C ASN A 99 -7.44 -5.45 -6.44
N VAL A 100 -7.41 -6.73 -6.14
CA VAL A 100 -7.71 -7.28 -4.81
C VAL A 100 -6.47 -7.98 -4.25
N ALA A 101 -6.14 -7.70 -3.00
CA ALA A 101 -5.20 -8.50 -2.21
C ALA A 101 -5.99 -9.61 -1.51
N LYS A 102 -5.65 -10.87 -1.76
CA LYS A 102 -6.38 -12.03 -1.25
C LYS A 102 -5.44 -13.06 -0.65
N GLY A 103 -5.75 -13.52 0.55
CA GLY A 103 -5.10 -14.68 1.15
C GLY A 103 -5.33 -15.94 0.33
N VAL A 104 -4.26 -16.70 0.11
CA VAL A 104 -4.37 -18.03 -0.46
C VAL A 104 -4.80 -18.96 0.66
N GLU A 105 -6.08 -19.27 0.70
CA GLU A 105 -6.64 -20.30 1.57
C GLU A 105 -6.40 -21.67 0.96
N GLY A 106 -6.39 -22.71 1.80
CA GLY A 106 -6.29 -24.09 1.30
C GLY A 106 -7.40 -24.34 0.28
N MET A 107 -7.02 -24.45 -0.98
CA MET A 107 -7.98 -24.84 -2.01
C MET A 107 -8.26 -26.34 -1.84
N ASP A 108 -9.51 -26.71 -1.93
CA ASP A 108 -9.91 -28.09 -2.16
C ASP A 108 -9.09 -28.65 -3.33
N ASN A 109 -8.28 -29.67 -3.08
CA ASN A 109 -7.35 -30.33 -4.01
C ASN A 109 -5.89 -29.82 -4.05
N GLY A 110 -5.39 -29.03 -3.08
CA GLY A 110 -3.99 -28.65 -2.99
C GLY A 110 -3.48 -27.82 -4.19
N ARG A 111 -4.39 -27.15 -4.92
CA ARG A 111 -4.02 -26.25 -6.01
C ARG A 111 -3.45 -24.96 -5.44
N ASN A 112 -2.21 -24.71 -5.76
CA ASN A 112 -1.54 -23.45 -5.47
C ASN A 112 -1.98 -22.39 -6.48
N PHE A 113 -1.87 -21.12 -6.07
CA PHE A 113 -2.07 -19.99 -6.97
C PHE A 113 -0.78 -19.71 -7.75
N CYS A 114 -0.88 -19.46 -9.05
CA CYS A 114 0.26 -19.08 -9.88
C CYS A 114 0.41 -17.55 -9.89
N VAL A 115 1.50 -17.06 -9.31
CA VAL A 115 1.90 -15.65 -9.41
C VAL A 115 2.67 -15.47 -10.70
N PRO A 116 2.25 -14.56 -11.60
CA PRO A 116 2.92 -14.39 -12.88
C PRO A 116 4.33 -13.79 -12.72
N ALA A 117 5.15 -13.97 -13.74
CA ALA A 117 6.44 -13.29 -13.86
C ALA A 117 6.27 -11.76 -13.75
N THR A 118 7.35 -11.08 -13.31
CA THR A 118 7.39 -9.62 -13.11
C THR A 118 6.36 -9.06 -12.11
N SER A 119 5.87 -9.89 -11.21
CA SER A 119 4.91 -9.55 -10.18
C SER A 119 5.47 -9.87 -8.78
N GLY A 120 4.60 -10.15 -7.81
CA GLY A 120 5.00 -10.54 -6.47
C GLY A 120 3.85 -11.08 -5.63
N TYR A 121 4.21 -11.65 -4.50
CA TYR A 121 3.30 -12.17 -3.49
C TYR A 121 3.80 -11.79 -2.09
N LEU A 122 2.88 -11.70 -1.14
CA LEU A 122 3.20 -11.36 0.23
C LEU A 122 3.18 -12.61 1.11
N VAL A 123 4.20 -12.77 1.95
CA VAL A 123 4.22 -13.76 3.04
C VAL A 123 3.76 -13.01 4.30
N TYR A 124 2.51 -13.21 4.67
CA TYR A 124 1.86 -12.39 5.69
C TYR A 124 2.58 -12.44 7.04
N GLY A 125 3.01 -13.61 7.50
CA GLY A 125 3.72 -13.78 8.78
C GLY A 125 5.12 -13.12 8.83
N GLU A 126 5.69 -12.75 7.69
CA GLU A 126 7.00 -12.09 7.58
C GLU A 126 6.88 -10.57 7.36
N ALA A 127 5.67 -10.07 7.29
CA ALA A 127 5.35 -8.71 6.87
C ALA A 127 4.86 -7.82 8.02
N ALA A 128 5.28 -8.08 9.26
CA ALA A 128 4.85 -7.25 10.38
C ALA A 128 5.32 -5.80 10.20
N MET A 129 4.38 -4.86 10.29
CA MET A 129 4.69 -3.44 10.24
C MET A 129 5.45 -3.03 11.51
N PRO A 130 6.59 -2.30 11.42
CA PRO A 130 7.28 -1.78 12.60
C PRO A 130 6.37 -0.85 13.41
N GLU A 131 6.50 -0.91 14.73
CA GLU A 131 5.76 -0.02 15.63
C GLU A 131 6.10 1.45 15.33
N GLY A 132 5.07 2.28 15.22
CA GLY A 132 5.21 3.71 14.92
C GLY A 132 5.61 4.05 13.49
N ALA A 133 5.71 3.07 12.59
CA ALA A 133 5.99 3.34 11.19
C ALA A 133 4.84 4.12 10.53
N GLU A 134 5.20 5.12 9.73
CA GLU A 134 4.25 5.91 8.95
C GLU A 134 4.03 5.28 7.58
N TYR A 135 2.80 5.35 7.09
CA TYR A 135 2.43 4.92 5.75
C TYR A 135 1.46 5.92 5.11
N ASP A 136 1.37 5.91 3.79
CA ASP A 136 0.54 6.84 3.05
C ASP A 136 -0.79 6.23 2.64
N ILE A 137 -0.77 4.96 2.24
CA ILE A 137 -1.97 4.20 1.87
C ILE A 137 -1.94 2.80 2.47
N ALA A 138 -3.11 2.17 2.58
CA ALA A 138 -3.24 0.79 3.02
C ALA A 138 -4.14 0.00 2.07
N ILE A 139 -3.68 -1.17 1.67
CA ILE A 139 -4.45 -2.12 0.86
C ILE A 139 -5.08 -3.13 1.81
N LYS A 140 -6.41 -3.25 1.77
CA LYS A 140 -7.12 -4.28 2.52
C LYS A 140 -6.81 -5.66 1.94
N ILE A 141 -6.50 -6.60 2.83
CA ILE A 141 -6.24 -7.99 2.47
C ILE A 141 -7.50 -8.81 2.82
N ASN A 142 -8.10 -9.43 1.81
CA ASN A 142 -9.24 -10.32 2.00
C ASN A 142 -8.76 -11.72 2.39
N GLY A 143 -9.27 -12.26 3.49
CA GLY A 143 -8.92 -13.56 4.02
C GLY A 143 -8.77 -13.52 5.55
N LYS A 144 -8.78 -14.69 6.17
CA LYS A 144 -8.45 -14.83 7.59
C LYS A 144 -6.99 -15.28 7.69
N PHE A 145 -6.22 -14.54 8.47
CA PHE A 145 -4.85 -14.89 8.82
C PHE A 145 -4.80 -15.07 10.33
N ASP A 146 -4.47 -16.27 10.77
CA ASP A 146 -4.25 -16.56 12.18
C ASP A 146 -2.90 -15.94 12.58
N ASP A 147 -2.89 -15.29 13.76
CA ASP A 147 -1.71 -14.88 14.52
C ASP A 147 -0.79 -13.79 13.95
N MET A 148 -1.35 -12.67 13.57
CA MET A 148 -0.58 -11.43 13.68
C MET A 148 -0.97 -10.70 14.95
N THR A 149 -0.04 -10.50 15.85
CA THR A 149 -0.23 -9.63 17.00
C THR A 149 -0.78 -8.29 16.54
N SER A 150 -1.99 -7.99 16.94
CA SER A 150 -2.72 -6.80 16.57
C SER A 150 -1.97 -5.55 17.02
N ILE A 151 -1.28 -4.92 16.09
CA ILE A 151 -0.86 -3.53 16.24
C ILE A 151 -2.06 -2.71 15.79
N SER A 152 -2.81 -2.21 16.76
CA SER A 152 -3.91 -1.29 16.49
C SER A 152 -3.35 0.08 16.12
N ASN A 153 -2.92 0.24 14.90
CA ASN A 153 -2.63 1.54 14.34
C ASN A 153 -3.90 2.09 13.69
N THR A 154 -4.32 3.22 14.17
CA THR A 154 -5.42 3.99 13.59
C THR A 154 -5.08 4.26 12.13
N VAL A 155 -5.88 3.73 11.20
CA VAL A 155 -5.80 4.13 9.80
C VAL A 155 -6.09 5.62 9.78
N SER A 156 -5.06 6.38 9.73
CA SER A 156 -5.20 7.79 9.47
C SER A 156 -4.72 8.01 8.04
N ASN A 157 -5.57 8.64 7.24
CA ASN A 157 -5.14 9.45 6.12
C ASN A 157 -4.26 10.62 6.66
N VAL A 158 -3.29 10.30 7.54
CA VAL A 158 -2.53 11.26 8.33
C VAL A 158 -1.49 11.98 7.49
N ALA A 159 -1.13 11.42 6.37
CA ALA A 159 -0.02 11.94 5.58
C ALA A 159 -0.44 13.00 4.54
N LYS A 160 -1.71 13.13 4.19
CA LYS A 160 -2.13 14.24 3.34
C LYS A 160 -2.28 15.49 4.16
N ARG A 161 -1.27 16.35 4.08
CA ARG A 161 -1.38 17.72 4.56
C ARG A 161 -2.42 18.45 3.73
N GLY A 162 -3.31 19.18 4.38
CA GLY A 162 -4.37 19.91 3.72
C GLY A 162 -4.77 21.15 4.50
N ASN A 163 -5.57 22.00 3.89
CA ASN A 163 -6.15 23.11 4.59
C ASN A 163 -7.37 22.65 5.39
N VAL A 164 -7.47 23.15 6.62
CA VAL A 164 -8.59 22.87 7.53
C VAL A 164 -9.58 24.00 7.44
N TYR A 165 -10.84 23.64 7.28
CA TYR A 165 -11.95 24.58 7.19
C TYR A 165 -12.99 24.29 8.28
N SER A 166 -13.66 25.33 8.74
CA SER A 166 -14.91 25.23 9.49
C SER A 166 -16.09 24.83 8.58
N LEU A 167 -17.24 24.54 9.15
CA LEU A 167 -18.44 24.18 8.37
C LEU A 167 -18.97 25.30 7.48
N ASP A 168 -18.73 26.55 7.88
CA ASP A 168 -19.08 27.77 7.13
C ASP A 168 -18.05 28.14 6.07
N GLY A 169 -17.02 27.29 5.86
CA GLY A 169 -16.02 27.45 4.80
C GLY A 169 -14.85 28.35 5.15
N GLN A 170 -14.75 28.85 6.41
CA GLN A 170 -13.62 29.63 6.84
C GLN A 170 -12.38 28.76 7.00
N MET A 171 -11.26 29.15 6.41
CA MET A 171 -9.99 28.44 6.57
C MET A 171 -9.40 28.72 7.96
N LEU A 172 -9.22 27.65 8.73
CA LEU A 172 -8.74 27.69 10.11
C LEU A 172 -7.24 27.40 10.22
N ARG A 173 -6.70 26.56 9.35
CA ARG A 173 -5.29 26.18 9.35
C ARG A 173 -4.85 25.74 7.95
N GLN A 174 -3.62 26.09 7.58
CA GLN A 174 -2.99 25.64 6.33
C GLN A 174 -2.03 24.49 6.59
N ASN A 175 -1.89 23.62 5.61
CA ASN A 175 -0.90 22.55 5.58
C ASN A 175 -0.88 21.68 6.84
N ALA A 176 -2.07 21.36 7.37
CA ALA A 176 -2.27 20.57 8.59
C ALA A 176 -2.46 19.10 8.28
N THR A 177 -2.05 18.26 9.22
CA THR A 177 -2.36 16.83 9.24
C THR A 177 -3.65 16.57 10.01
N LEU A 178 -4.19 15.33 9.91
CA LEU A 178 -5.34 14.94 10.72
C LEU A 178 -5.04 15.00 12.23
N ASN A 179 -3.80 14.75 12.64
CA ASN A 179 -3.40 14.88 14.05
C ASN A 179 -3.41 16.33 14.51
N ASP A 180 -3.04 17.25 13.63
CA ASP A 180 -3.17 18.67 13.92
C ASP A 180 -4.63 19.07 14.13
N VAL A 181 -5.55 18.51 13.35
CA VAL A 181 -7.00 18.73 13.53
C VAL A 181 -7.49 18.14 14.86
N LYS A 182 -7.04 16.94 15.24
CA LYS A 182 -7.39 16.33 16.53
C LYS A 182 -6.89 17.11 17.75
N SER A 183 -5.84 17.91 17.57
CA SER A 183 -5.33 18.80 18.63
C SER A 183 -6.06 20.15 18.70
N MET A 184 -7.00 20.42 17.80
CA MET A 184 -7.87 21.60 17.84
C MET A 184 -8.97 21.41 18.88
N GLY A 185 -9.61 22.46 19.29
CA GLY A 185 -10.74 22.39 20.24
C GLY A 185 -11.88 21.55 19.71
N SER A 186 -12.79 21.14 20.61
CA SER A 186 -13.99 20.37 20.23
C SER A 186 -14.77 21.09 19.12
N GLY A 187 -15.10 20.35 18.07
CA GLY A 187 -15.76 20.96 16.90
C GLY A 187 -15.79 20.04 15.70
N LEU A 188 -16.47 20.48 14.65
CA LEU A 188 -16.53 19.79 13.36
C LEU A 188 -15.69 20.54 12.31
N TYR A 189 -14.72 19.87 11.76
CA TYR A 189 -13.74 20.43 10.83
C TYR A 189 -13.80 19.71 9.48
N ILE A 190 -13.36 20.37 8.43
CA ILE A 190 -13.20 19.78 7.10
C ILE A 190 -11.72 19.85 6.71
N ILE A 191 -11.11 18.72 6.40
CA ILE A 191 -9.76 18.60 5.85
C ILE A 191 -9.76 17.66 4.66
N ASN A 192 -9.21 18.08 3.53
CA ASN A 192 -9.19 17.29 2.28
C ASN A 192 -10.57 16.74 1.87
N GLY A 193 -11.64 17.49 2.09
CA GLY A 193 -13.01 17.08 1.81
C GLY A 193 -13.63 16.11 2.82
N VAL A 194 -12.90 15.71 3.85
CA VAL A 194 -13.37 14.80 4.91
C VAL A 194 -13.82 15.60 6.13
N LYS A 195 -15.01 15.27 6.67
CA LYS A 195 -15.50 15.84 7.92
C LYS A 195 -14.90 15.12 9.12
N VAL A 196 -14.32 15.85 10.05
CA VAL A 196 -13.66 15.34 11.26
C VAL A 196 -14.32 15.95 12.48
N LEU A 197 -14.91 15.12 13.33
CA LEU A 197 -15.46 15.51 14.62
C LEU A 197 -14.39 15.36 15.71
N VAL A 198 -13.99 16.46 16.35
CA VAL A 198 -13.12 16.47 17.52
C VAL A 198 -14.03 16.61 18.76
N LYS A 199 -13.90 15.69 19.70
CA LYS A 199 -14.68 15.64 20.95
C LYS A 199 -13.90 16.21 22.12
#